data_4c7f56f3af3107a69ddc9f3d85f1c8cb
#
_entry.id   4c7f56f3af3107a69ddc9f3d85f1c8cb
#
_cell.length_a   1.000
_cell.length_b   1.000
_cell.length_c   1.000
_cell.angle_alpha   90.00
_cell.angle_beta   90.00
_cell.angle_gamma   90.00
#
_symmetry.space_group_name_H-M   'P 1'
#
loop_
_entity.id
_entity.type
_entity.pdbx_description
1 polymer ?
#
loop_
_entity_poly.entity_id
_entity_poly.type
_entity_poly.pdbx_seq_one_letter_code
_entity_poly.pdbx_strand_id
1 'polypeptide(L)'
;AEYNKHKNDKGYVNEAISKDLVFDSSIVTKDTKIDKITGGKFIKASDFNKVNQGQSKDIFTKLSKDMNGKATGNFQGSKVSAVEFGPKGGYAVLLEKNKPVNVTYTGLNASYLNRKITKAEFIYELQSAPSQSGTLNAVFSNDPIITAFVGTKNANGKDVNVRLTIKLYDANGKEVLPEKDHAFAYALSSLNSSLGTNYSVEHAEFVSDFG
;
A
#
# COMPACT_ATOMS: atom_id res chain seq x y z
N ALA A 1 -3.73 -27.66 -18.86
CA ALA A 1 -2.39 -28.26 -18.63
C ALA A 1 -1.61 -27.47 -17.57
N GLU A 2 -1.57 -26.14 -17.64
CA GLU A 2 -0.88 -25.25 -16.70
C GLU A 2 -1.42 -25.37 -15.27
N TYR A 3 -2.74 -25.36 -15.12
CA TYR A 3 -3.39 -25.54 -13.83
C TYR A 3 -2.94 -26.85 -13.11
N ASN A 4 -2.92 -27.96 -13.82
CA ASN A 4 -2.55 -29.25 -13.21
C ASN A 4 -1.10 -29.28 -12.73
N LYS A 5 -0.23 -28.48 -13.35
CA LYS A 5 1.16 -28.34 -12.97
C LYS A 5 1.34 -27.54 -11.67
N HIS A 6 0.53 -26.50 -11.47
CA HIS A 6 0.69 -25.52 -10.41
C HIS A 6 -0.42 -25.54 -9.35
N LYS A 7 -1.40 -26.43 -9.48
CA LYS A 7 -2.60 -26.46 -8.60
C LYS A 7 -2.33 -26.57 -7.10
N ASN A 8 -1.14 -27.03 -6.74
CA ASN A 8 -0.72 -27.15 -5.33
C ASN A 8 0.28 -26.06 -4.93
N ASP A 9 0.65 -25.20 -5.86
CA ASP A 9 1.58 -24.12 -5.55
C ASP A 9 0.88 -23.07 -4.69
N LYS A 10 1.56 -22.63 -3.64
CA LYS A 10 1.04 -21.57 -2.77
C LYS A 10 0.82 -20.29 -3.60
N GLY A 11 -0.37 -19.72 -3.49
CA GLY A 11 -0.76 -18.54 -4.26
C GLY A 11 -1.30 -18.79 -5.67
N TYR A 12 -1.33 -20.04 -6.14
CA TYR A 12 -1.96 -20.37 -7.40
C TYR A 12 -3.48 -20.45 -7.25
N VAL A 13 -4.19 -19.58 -7.94
CA VAL A 13 -5.66 -19.53 -7.90
C VAL A 13 -6.23 -20.41 -8.99
N ASN A 14 -7.02 -21.42 -8.59
CA ASN A 14 -7.78 -22.23 -9.51
C ASN A 14 -8.90 -21.38 -10.15
N GLU A 15 -8.96 -21.33 -11.47
CA GLU A 15 -10.05 -20.64 -12.19
C GLU A 15 -11.44 -21.24 -11.90
N ALA A 16 -11.49 -22.48 -11.43
CA ALA A 16 -12.76 -23.12 -11.01
C ALA A 16 -13.24 -22.60 -9.64
N ILE A 17 -12.38 -21.92 -8.86
CA ILE A 17 -12.80 -21.27 -7.63
C ILE A 17 -13.44 -19.93 -8.00
N SER A 18 -14.64 -19.70 -7.51
CA SER A 18 -15.34 -18.45 -7.73
C SER A 18 -14.58 -17.30 -7.07
N LYS A 19 -14.30 -16.25 -7.85
CA LYS A 19 -13.72 -14.99 -7.35
C LYS A 19 -14.86 -14.05 -7.02
N ASP A 20 -15.45 -14.22 -5.84
CA ASP A 20 -16.63 -13.46 -5.45
C ASP A 20 -16.32 -12.02 -5.05
N LEU A 21 -15.07 -11.71 -4.78
CA LEU A 21 -14.60 -10.36 -4.55
C LEU A 21 -13.24 -10.15 -5.24
N VAL A 22 -13.18 -9.14 -6.10
CA VAL A 22 -11.93 -8.62 -6.65
C VAL A 22 -11.69 -7.24 -6.06
N PHE A 23 -10.58 -7.09 -5.34
CA PHE A 23 -10.16 -5.82 -4.77
C PHE A 23 -9.28 -5.08 -5.79
N ASP A 24 -9.91 -4.20 -6.56
CA ASP A 24 -9.29 -3.39 -7.61
C ASP A 24 -9.88 -1.97 -7.63
N SER A 25 -9.61 -1.21 -8.67
CA SER A 25 -10.13 0.16 -8.82
C SER A 25 -11.65 0.28 -8.84
N SER A 26 -12.39 -0.79 -9.14
CA SER A 26 -13.85 -0.79 -9.23
C SER A 26 -14.54 -0.56 -7.89
N ILE A 27 -13.86 -0.85 -6.78
CA ILE A 27 -14.39 -0.66 -5.43
C ILE A 27 -14.27 0.79 -4.92
N VAL A 28 -13.46 1.60 -5.59
CA VAL A 28 -13.19 2.99 -5.18
C VAL A 28 -14.32 3.88 -5.66
N THR A 29 -14.83 4.73 -4.77
CA THR A 29 -15.88 5.71 -5.06
C THR A 29 -15.36 7.12 -4.83
N LYS A 30 -16.19 8.11 -5.14
CA LYS A 30 -15.89 9.52 -4.79
C LYS A 30 -15.71 9.73 -3.28
N ASP A 31 -16.36 8.91 -2.46
CA ASP A 31 -16.37 9.00 -1.00
C ASP A 31 -15.28 8.14 -0.34
N THR A 32 -14.56 7.35 -1.11
CA THR A 32 -13.44 6.55 -0.59
C THR A 32 -12.32 7.45 -0.09
N LYS A 33 -11.91 7.22 1.13
CA LYS A 33 -10.83 7.99 1.80
C LYS A 33 -10.18 7.19 2.91
N ILE A 34 -9.00 7.65 3.32
CA ILE A 34 -8.39 7.26 4.59
C ILE A 34 -9.18 7.94 5.71
N ASP A 35 -9.74 7.13 6.58
CA ASP A 35 -10.45 7.60 7.77
C ASP A 35 -9.52 7.71 8.97
N LYS A 36 -8.60 6.77 9.10
CA LYS A 36 -7.68 6.66 10.24
C LYS A 36 -6.35 6.03 9.84
N ILE A 37 -5.27 6.54 10.44
CA ILE A 37 -3.96 5.92 10.43
C ILE A 37 -3.50 5.78 11.88
N THR A 38 -3.18 4.55 12.31
CA THR A 38 -2.62 4.27 13.63
C THR A 38 -1.22 3.67 13.50
N GLY A 39 -0.34 4.04 14.38
CA GLY A 39 1.10 3.75 14.26
C GLY A 39 1.79 4.66 13.24
N GLY A 40 3.11 4.51 13.12
CA GLY A 40 3.92 5.35 12.26
C GLY A 40 4.04 6.80 12.73
N LYS A 41 4.74 7.59 11.94
CA LYS A 41 4.89 9.04 12.16
C LYS A 41 4.59 9.77 10.87
N PHE A 42 3.73 10.77 10.90
CA PHE A 42 3.50 11.63 9.76
C PHE A 42 4.77 12.42 9.40
N ILE A 43 5.13 12.41 8.12
CA ILE A 43 6.27 13.17 7.61
C ILE A 43 5.80 14.59 7.32
N LYS A 44 6.51 15.57 7.89
CA LYS A 44 6.24 16.99 7.64
C LYS A 44 6.77 17.39 6.25
N ALA A 45 6.09 18.35 5.61
CA ALA A 45 6.51 18.88 4.32
C ALA A 45 7.99 19.36 4.32
N SER A 46 8.41 20.03 5.39
CA SER A 46 9.79 20.49 5.56
C SER A 46 10.84 19.38 5.60
N ASP A 47 10.42 18.14 5.90
CA ASP A 47 11.31 17.00 6.03
C ASP A 47 11.41 16.18 4.73
N PHE A 48 10.53 16.41 3.75
CA PHE A 48 10.56 15.69 2.47
C PHE A 48 11.87 15.87 1.71
N ASN A 49 12.42 17.06 1.73
CA ASN A 49 13.71 17.34 1.06
C ASN A 49 14.90 16.59 1.70
N LYS A 50 14.78 16.20 2.96
CA LYS A 50 15.80 15.44 3.68
C LYS A 50 15.75 13.95 3.39
N VAL A 51 14.62 13.47 2.91
CA VAL A 51 14.39 12.04 2.62
C VAL A 51 14.79 11.69 1.19
N ASN A 52 15.18 12.67 0.43
CA ASN A 52 15.46 12.55 -0.98
C ASN A 52 16.80 11.85 -1.23
N GLN A 53 16.76 10.56 -1.49
CA GLN A 53 17.96 9.80 -1.86
C GLN A 53 17.67 8.82 -3.00
N GLY A 54 18.50 8.88 -4.01
CA GLY A 54 18.52 7.89 -5.08
C GLY A 54 17.37 7.98 -6.09
N GLN A 55 16.90 6.85 -6.57
CA GLN A 55 15.87 6.74 -7.64
C GLN A 55 14.51 7.32 -7.25
N SER A 56 14.26 7.43 -5.96
CA SER A 56 13.05 8.04 -5.41
C SER A 56 13.07 9.57 -5.45
N LYS A 57 14.19 10.16 -5.87
CA LYS A 57 14.39 11.61 -5.90
C LYS A 57 13.29 12.33 -6.66
N ASP A 58 12.89 11.80 -7.80
CA ASP A 58 11.91 12.45 -8.66
C ASP A 58 10.50 12.42 -8.05
N ILE A 59 10.14 11.31 -7.41
CA ILE A 59 8.86 11.18 -6.72
C ILE A 59 8.80 12.15 -5.54
N PHE A 60 9.85 12.20 -4.71
CA PHE A 60 9.90 13.13 -3.58
C PHE A 60 9.99 14.59 -4.03
N THR A 61 10.74 14.89 -5.07
CA THR A 61 10.80 16.24 -5.62
C THR A 61 9.44 16.68 -6.14
N LYS A 62 8.71 15.79 -6.80
CA LYS A 62 7.35 16.05 -7.26
C LYS A 62 6.41 16.25 -6.09
N LEU A 63 6.42 15.35 -5.11
CA LEU A 63 5.60 15.47 -3.90
C LEU A 63 5.92 16.76 -3.13
N SER A 64 7.19 17.10 -2.98
CA SER A 64 7.62 18.33 -2.30
C SER A 64 7.14 19.59 -3.02
N LYS A 65 7.14 19.59 -4.35
CA LYS A 65 6.63 20.71 -5.15
C LYS A 65 5.12 20.84 -5.02
N ASP A 66 4.41 19.72 -5.07
CA ASP A 66 2.95 19.66 -4.97
C ASP A 66 2.49 20.09 -3.57
N MET A 67 3.34 19.93 -2.58
CA MET A 67 3.08 20.34 -1.20
C MET A 67 3.48 21.78 -0.89
N ASN A 68 4.21 22.46 -1.76
CA ASN A 68 4.73 23.80 -1.51
C ASN A 68 3.58 24.82 -1.37
N GLY A 69 3.16 25.05 -0.15
CA GLY A 69 2.13 26.02 0.22
C GLY A 69 0.70 25.50 0.23
N LYS A 70 0.47 24.25 -0.11
CA LYS A 70 -0.86 23.63 0.01
C LYS A 70 -0.82 22.50 1.04
N ALA A 71 -1.80 22.48 1.84
CA ALA A 71 -2.23 21.31 2.58
C ALA A 71 -1.48 21.02 3.88
N THR A 72 -1.64 21.88 4.80
CA THR A 72 -1.85 21.41 6.17
C THR A 72 -3.36 21.19 6.33
N GLY A 73 -3.78 19.95 6.28
CA GLY A 73 -5.14 19.56 6.64
C GLY A 73 -5.20 19.13 8.09
N ASN A 74 -6.38 19.13 8.68
CA ASN A 74 -6.60 18.41 9.93
C ASN A 74 -6.94 16.97 9.60
N PHE A 75 -6.16 16.04 10.12
CA PHE A 75 -6.45 14.63 10.08
C PHE A 75 -6.40 14.07 11.49
N GLN A 76 -7.45 13.41 11.91
CA GLN A 76 -7.59 12.90 13.29
C GLN A 76 -7.32 13.97 14.38
N GLY A 77 -7.76 15.21 14.14
CA GLY A 77 -7.55 16.32 15.08
C GLY A 77 -6.14 16.91 15.12
N SER A 78 -5.22 16.43 14.29
CA SER A 78 -3.85 16.91 14.21
C SER A 78 -3.58 17.59 12.87
N LYS A 79 -2.75 18.64 12.88
CA LYS A 79 -2.25 19.23 11.64
C LYS A 79 -1.23 18.27 11.02
N VAL A 80 -1.51 17.78 9.83
CA VAL A 80 -0.63 16.91 9.06
C VAL A 80 -0.44 17.47 7.66
N SER A 81 0.66 17.11 7.03
CA SER A 81 0.88 17.44 5.62
C SER A 81 0.17 16.40 4.77
N ALA A 82 -0.87 16.83 4.06
CA ALA A 82 -1.46 16.06 2.98
C ALA A 82 -0.59 16.17 1.73
N VAL A 83 -0.57 15.14 0.90
CA VAL A 83 0.20 15.08 -0.34
C VAL A 83 -0.74 14.89 -1.53
N GLU A 84 -0.42 15.53 -2.64
CA GLU A 84 -1.04 15.22 -3.92
C GLU A 84 -0.40 13.93 -4.46
N PHE A 85 -1.05 12.82 -4.21
CA PHE A 85 -0.58 11.51 -4.63
C PHE A 85 -1.75 10.68 -5.14
N GLY A 86 -1.70 10.34 -6.44
CA GLY A 86 -2.85 9.80 -7.12
C GLY A 86 -4.00 10.82 -7.24
N PRO A 87 -5.16 10.42 -7.76
CA PRO A 87 -6.28 11.32 -8.03
C PRO A 87 -6.95 11.86 -6.78
N LYS A 88 -6.73 11.26 -5.62
CA LYS A 88 -7.44 11.57 -4.38
C LYS A 88 -6.54 12.19 -3.29
N GLY A 89 -5.24 12.36 -3.57
CA GLY A 89 -4.28 12.77 -2.55
C GLY A 89 -4.06 11.72 -1.46
N GLY A 90 -3.30 12.05 -0.44
CA GLY A 90 -3.00 11.11 0.64
C GLY A 90 -2.09 11.69 1.72
N TYR A 91 -1.34 10.82 2.38
CA TYR A 91 -0.48 11.16 3.50
C TYR A 91 0.85 10.43 3.44
N ALA A 92 1.92 11.10 3.84
CA ALA A 92 3.24 10.50 3.97
C ALA A 92 3.51 10.10 5.43
N VAL A 93 3.97 8.86 5.60
CA VAL A 93 4.17 8.24 6.91
C VAL A 93 5.51 7.53 6.94
N LEU A 94 6.26 7.73 8.01
CA LEU A 94 7.47 6.98 8.30
C LEU A 94 7.11 5.66 8.97
N LEU A 95 7.46 4.55 8.32
CA LEU A 95 7.37 3.21 8.89
C LEU A 95 8.64 2.91 9.69
N GLU A 96 8.48 2.27 10.84
CA GLU A 96 9.57 1.76 11.66
C GLU A 96 9.52 0.23 11.69
N LYS A 97 10.69 -0.39 11.65
CA LYS A 97 10.81 -1.86 11.65
C LYS A 97 10.05 -2.48 12.83
N ASN A 98 9.27 -3.53 12.53
CA ASN A 98 8.47 -4.30 13.48
C ASN A 98 7.41 -3.48 14.25
N LYS A 99 7.04 -2.32 13.74
CA LYS A 99 5.93 -1.52 14.29
C LYS A 99 4.82 -1.40 13.24
N PRO A 100 3.69 -2.09 13.44
CA PRO A 100 2.58 -2.06 12.49
C PRO A 100 2.01 -0.66 12.31
N VAL A 101 1.66 -0.33 11.07
CA VAL A 101 0.89 0.86 10.70
C VAL A 101 -0.42 0.40 10.08
N ASN A 102 -1.53 0.77 10.69
CA ASN A 102 -2.85 0.43 10.21
C ASN A 102 -3.48 1.64 9.52
N VAL A 103 -3.81 1.47 8.24
CA VAL A 103 -4.49 2.47 7.41
C VAL A 103 -5.92 2.00 7.18
N THR A 104 -6.88 2.70 7.74
CA THR A 104 -8.30 2.38 7.62
C THR A 104 -8.92 3.21 6.50
N TYR A 105 -9.50 2.51 5.52
CA TYR A 105 -10.25 3.10 4.41
C TYR A 105 -11.75 2.94 4.63
N THR A 106 -12.50 3.98 4.33
CA THR A 106 -13.97 3.99 4.32
C THR A 106 -14.51 4.42 2.96
N GLY A 107 -15.82 4.32 2.77
CA GLY A 107 -16.47 4.71 1.52
C GLY A 107 -16.19 3.76 0.36
N LEU A 108 -15.89 2.51 0.63
CA LEU A 108 -15.73 1.46 -0.38
C LEU A 108 -17.09 0.98 -0.89
N ASN A 109 -17.11 0.51 -2.13
CA ASN A 109 -18.27 -0.11 -2.75
C ASN A 109 -17.89 -1.47 -3.34
N ALA A 110 -17.88 -2.47 -2.50
CA ALA A 110 -17.67 -3.86 -2.89
C ALA A 110 -18.76 -4.74 -2.29
N SER A 111 -18.86 -5.96 -2.77
CA SER A 111 -19.76 -6.97 -2.22
C SER A 111 -19.10 -8.34 -2.22
N TYR A 112 -19.44 -9.14 -1.24
CA TYR A 112 -19.00 -10.52 -1.13
C TYR A 112 -20.13 -11.36 -0.57
N LEU A 113 -20.59 -12.34 -1.34
CA LEU A 113 -21.69 -13.25 -0.99
C LEU A 113 -22.89 -12.48 -0.36
N ASN A 114 -23.42 -11.50 -1.09
CA ASN A 114 -24.51 -10.63 -0.66
C ASN A 114 -24.22 -9.73 0.57
N ARG A 115 -23.00 -9.69 1.05
CA ARG A 115 -22.57 -8.76 2.09
C ARG A 115 -21.87 -7.56 1.43
N LYS A 116 -22.33 -6.36 1.78
CA LYS A 116 -21.72 -5.12 1.29
C LYS A 116 -20.45 -4.82 2.09
N ILE A 117 -19.33 -4.67 1.40
CA ILE A 117 -18.05 -4.26 1.99
C ILE A 117 -17.92 -2.76 1.84
N THR A 118 -17.76 -2.05 2.95
CA THR A 118 -17.69 -0.59 2.99
C THR A 118 -16.39 -0.05 3.59
N LYS A 119 -15.64 -0.89 4.29
CA LYS A 119 -14.43 -0.51 5.02
C LYS A 119 -13.36 -1.58 4.84
N ALA A 120 -12.10 -1.13 4.79
CA ALA A 120 -10.93 -2.00 4.81
C ALA A 120 -9.85 -1.45 5.75
N GLU A 121 -9.10 -2.34 6.37
CA GLU A 121 -7.88 -2.02 7.09
C GLU A 121 -6.69 -2.62 6.37
N PHE A 122 -5.72 -1.77 6.03
CA PHE A 122 -4.44 -2.17 5.45
C PHE A 122 -3.38 -2.04 6.52
N ILE A 123 -2.86 -3.16 6.98
CA ILE A 123 -1.88 -3.23 8.04
C ILE A 123 -0.52 -3.50 7.41
N TYR A 124 0.35 -2.49 7.46
CA TYR A 124 1.70 -2.53 6.93
C TYR A 124 2.71 -2.77 8.03
N GLU A 125 3.58 -3.73 7.83
CA GLU A 125 4.62 -4.10 8.77
C GLU A 125 5.97 -4.15 8.07
N LEU A 126 6.83 -3.16 8.35
CA LEU A 126 8.19 -3.14 7.81
C LEU A 126 9.01 -4.23 8.49
N GLN A 127 9.43 -5.23 7.74
CA GLN A 127 10.20 -6.37 8.24
C GLN A 127 11.69 -6.18 8.04
N SER A 128 12.09 -5.62 6.92
CA SER A 128 13.46 -5.22 6.67
C SER A 128 13.52 -3.88 5.96
N ALA A 129 14.51 -3.07 6.30
CA ALA A 129 14.70 -1.74 5.75
C ALA A 129 16.12 -1.58 5.20
N PRO A 130 16.30 -0.75 4.14
CA PRO A 130 17.60 -0.54 3.54
C PRO A 130 18.53 0.30 4.43
N SER A 131 17.98 1.07 5.37
CA SER A 131 18.72 1.96 6.22
C SER A 131 19.06 1.34 7.58
N GLN A 132 20.17 1.78 8.18
CA GLN A 132 20.53 1.39 9.54
C GLN A 132 19.51 1.88 10.58
N SER A 133 18.76 2.93 10.26
CA SER A 133 17.71 3.45 11.15
C SER A 133 16.52 2.52 11.28
N GLY A 134 16.38 1.50 10.41
CA GLY A 134 15.25 0.59 10.40
C GLY A 134 13.93 1.26 10.02
N THR A 135 13.99 2.26 9.13
CA THR A 135 12.82 3.04 8.72
C THR A 135 12.63 3.02 7.20
N LEU A 136 11.37 3.25 6.78
CA LEU A 136 10.97 3.38 5.38
C LEU A 136 9.91 4.46 5.27
N ASN A 137 9.99 5.28 4.23
CA ASN A 137 8.95 6.25 3.95
C ASN A 137 7.86 5.63 3.09
N ALA A 138 6.62 5.80 3.48
CA ALA A 138 5.45 5.38 2.73
C ALA A 138 4.55 6.57 2.42
N VAL A 139 3.93 6.54 1.24
CA VAL A 139 2.86 7.47 0.88
C VAL A 139 1.61 6.65 0.62
N PHE A 140 0.59 6.89 1.43
CA PHE A 140 -0.71 6.24 1.31
C PHE A 140 -1.70 7.21 0.65
N SER A 141 -2.22 6.84 -0.51
CA SER A 141 -3.31 7.60 -1.14
C SER A 141 -4.63 7.34 -0.42
N ASN A 142 -5.56 8.29 -0.53
CA ASN A 142 -6.98 8.06 -0.22
C ASN A 142 -7.64 7.02 -1.14
N ASP A 143 -6.96 6.63 -2.21
CA ASP A 143 -7.27 5.46 -3.02
C ASP A 143 -6.45 4.27 -2.50
N PRO A 144 -7.09 3.21 -1.96
CA PRO A 144 -6.38 2.10 -1.33
C PRO A 144 -5.53 1.27 -2.29
N ILE A 145 -5.70 1.47 -3.60
CA ILE A 145 -4.95 0.76 -4.63
C ILE A 145 -3.63 1.46 -4.94
N ILE A 146 -3.47 2.70 -4.48
CA ILE A 146 -2.29 3.53 -4.76
C ILE A 146 -1.47 3.71 -3.48
N THR A 147 -0.31 3.07 -3.45
CA THR A 147 0.66 3.20 -2.36
C THR A 147 2.06 3.28 -2.95
N ALA A 148 2.93 4.10 -2.39
CA ALA A 148 4.34 4.14 -2.76
C ALA A 148 5.22 4.00 -1.53
N PHE A 149 6.29 3.24 -1.68
CA PHE A 149 7.41 3.21 -0.75
C PHE A 149 8.58 3.95 -1.36
N VAL A 150 9.20 4.83 -0.61
CA VAL A 150 10.15 5.80 -1.14
C VAL A 150 11.43 5.79 -0.30
N GLY A 151 12.58 6.00 -0.95
CA GLY A 151 13.88 5.91 -0.29
C GLY A 151 14.37 4.46 -0.15
N THR A 152 13.89 3.58 -1.01
CA THR A 152 14.29 2.16 -1.03
C THR A 152 15.65 1.94 -1.68
N LYS A 153 16.26 2.96 -2.26
CA LYS A 153 17.60 2.82 -2.85
C LYS A 153 18.58 2.40 -1.78
N ASN A 154 18.83 1.19 -1.90
CA ASN A 154 19.99 0.44 -1.59
C ASN A 154 21.02 1.06 -0.65
N ALA A 155 20.85 0.84 0.61
CA ALA A 155 21.99 0.82 1.48
C ALA A 155 22.60 -0.60 1.44
N ASN A 156 23.48 -0.85 0.46
CA ASN A 156 24.31 -2.07 0.39
C ASN A 156 23.57 -3.37 0.03
N GLY A 157 22.67 -3.36 -0.94
CA GLY A 157 22.05 -4.57 -1.46
C GLY A 157 21.10 -5.29 -0.49
N LYS A 158 20.55 -4.58 0.49
CA LYS A 158 19.56 -5.16 1.40
C LYS A 158 18.15 -5.00 0.86
N ASP A 159 17.41 -6.07 0.87
CA ASP A 159 16.01 -6.08 0.47
C ASP A 159 15.16 -5.27 1.45
N VAL A 160 14.16 -4.60 0.90
CA VAL A 160 13.09 -3.96 1.67
C VAL A 160 11.88 -4.87 1.62
N ASN A 161 11.46 -5.34 2.78
CA ASN A 161 10.30 -6.21 2.88
C ASN A 161 9.22 -5.53 3.73
N VAL A 162 8.04 -5.39 3.16
CA VAL A 162 6.84 -4.90 3.83
C VAL A 162 5.79 -6.00 3.78
N ARG A 163 5.34 -6.46 4.94
CA ARG A 163 4.17 -7.32 5.02
C ARG A 163 2.92 -6.46 4.96
N LEU A 164 1.98 -6.86 4.13
CA LEU A 164 0.65 -6.26 4.06
C LEU A 164 -0.40 -7.29 4.47
N THR A 165 -1.21 -6.94 5.46
CA THR A 165 -2.41 -7.68 5.84
C THR A 165 -3.63 -6.82 5.54
N ILE A 166 -4.61 -7.36 4.86
CA ILE A 166 -5.85 -6.65 4.50
C ILE A 166 -7.01 -7.32 5.22
N LYS A 167 -7.80 -6.50 5.94
CA LYS A 167 -9.05 -6.93 6.57
C LYS A 167 -10.20 -6.14 5.99
N LEU A 168 -11.28 -6.82 5.66
CA LEU A 168 -12.47 -6.24 5.07
C LEU A 168 -13.62 -6.28 6.07
N TYR A 169 -14.45 -5.24 6.03
CA TYR A 169 -15.58 -5.11 6.96
C TYR A 169 -16.86 -4.75 6.20
N ASP A 170 -17.95 -5.35 6.64
CA ASP A 170 -19.27 -5.03 6.11
C ASP A 170 -19.84 -3.71 6.69
N ALA A 171 -21.04 -3.34 6.22
CA ALA A 171 -21.71 -2.13 6.65
C ALA A 171 -22.06 -2.10 8.15
N ASN A 172 -22.09 -3.27 8.81
CA ASN A 172 -22.32 -3.41 10.24
C ASN A 172 -21.01 -3.41 11.06
N GLY A 173 -19.87 -3.24 10.39
CA GLY A 173 -18.55 -3.26 11.03
C GLY A 173 -18.04 -4.66 11.37
N LYS A 174 -18.69 -5.71 10.88
CA LYS A 174 -18.24 -7.08 11.07
C LYS A 174 -17.20 -7.46 10.03
N GLU A 175 -16.10 -8.08 10.46
CA GLU A 175 -15.08 -8.59 9.56
C GLU A 175 -15.65 -9.66 8.64
N VAL A 176 -15.27 -9.58 7.36
CA VAL A 176 -15.64 -10.52 6.33
C VAL A 176 -14.44 -11.36 5.99
N LEU A 177 -14.53 -12.65 6.26
CA LEU A 177 -13.51 -13.63 5.95
C LEU A 177 -13.89 -14.41 4.69
N PRO A 178 -12.92 -14.87 3.90
CA PRO A 178 -13.20 -15.71 2.74
C PRO A 178 -13.81 -17.04 3.20
N GLU A 179 -14.85 -17.48 2.49
CA GLU A 179 -15.47 -18.78 2.70
C GLU A 179 -14.82 -19.83 1.79
N LYS A 180 -15.03 -21.10 2.12
CA LYS A 180 -14.52 -22.19 1.30
C LYS A 180 -15.07 -22.08 -0.13
N ASP A 181 -14.20 -22.25 -1.11
CA ASP A 181 -14.49 -22.17 -2.54
C ASP A 181 -14.97 -20.79 -3.05
N HIS A 182 -14.86 -19.74 -2.19
CA HIS A 182 -15.23 -18.37 -2.50
C HIS A 182 -14.07 -17.43 -2.15
N ALA A 183 -13.21 -17.15 -3.09
CA ALA A 183 -11.95 -16.44 -2.84
C ALA A 183 -12.06 -14.91 -2.90
N PHE A 184 -11.22 -14.25 -2.11
CA PHE A 184 -10.84 -12.86 -2.38
C PHE A 184 -9.68 -12.85 -3.38
N ALA A 185 -9.71 -11.91 -4.30
CA ALA A 185 -8.61 -11.61 -5.19
C ALA A 185 -8.20 -10.15 -5.05
N TYR A 186 -6.89 -9.90 -4.97
CA TYR A 186 -6.32 -8.57 -4.94
C TYR A 186 -5.56 -8.34 -6.22
N ALA A 187 -5.89 -7.25 -6.93
CA ALA A 187 -5.15 -6.83 -8.10
C ALA A 187 -3.88 -6.09 -7.65
N LEU A 188 -2.73 -6.64 -7.98
CA LEU A 188 -1.43 -6.01 -7.79
C LEU A 188 -0.88 -5.61 -9.14
N SER A 189 -0.62 -4.33 -9.32
CA SER A 189 -0.13 -3.76 -10.57
C SER A 189 1.04 -2.81 -10.33
N SER A 190 1.70 -2.40 -11.39
CA SER A 190 2.88 -1.52 -11.32
C SER A 190 3.99 -2.03 -10.40
N LEU A 191 4.28 -3.31 -10.48
CA LEU A 191 5.49 -3.85 -9.88
C LEU A 191 6.67 -3.40 -10.76
N ASN A 192 7.41 -2.42 -10.26
CA ASN A 192 8.40 -1.71 -11.05
C ASN A 192 9.78 -2.36 -10.96
N SER A 193 10.55 -2.19 -12.02
CA SER A 193 11.97 -2.52 -12.02
C SER A 193 12.76 -1.42 -12.71
N SER A 194 14.03 -1.30 -12.38
CA SER A 194 14.97 -0.43 -13.07
C SER A 194 16.22 -1.18 -13.46
N LEU A 195 16.79 -0.81 -14.59
CA LEU A 195 18.06 -1.34 -15.05
C LEU A 195 19.19 -0.41 -14.63
N GLY A 196 20.26 -0.99 -14.11
CA GLY A 196 21.51 -0.32 -13.86
C GLY A 196 22.38 -0.21 -15.09
N THR A 197 23.56 0.33 -14.87
CA THR A 197 24.63 0.28 -15.86
C THR A 197 24.93 -1.17 -16.24
N ASN A 198 25.14 -1.43 -17.52
CA ASN A 198 25.38 -2.79 -18.05
C ASN A 198 24.15 -3.70 -18.09
N TYR A 199 22.94 -3.13 -18.12
CA TYR A 199 21.68 -3.89 -18.21
C TYR A 199 21.44 -4.87 -17.06
N SER A 200 22.11 -4.70 -15.94
CA SER A 200 21.78 -5.43 -14.71
C SER A 200 20.52 -4.85 -14.07
N VAL A 201 19.73 -5.69 -13.43
CA VAL A 201 18.58 -5.21 -12.64
C VAL A 201 19.12 -4.56 -11.38
N GLU A 202 18.89 -3.25 -11.24
CA GLU A 202 19.23 -2.50 -10.01
C GLU A 202 18.12 -2.58 -8.96
N HIS A 203 16.88 -2.66 -9.41
CA HIS A 203 15.70 -2.64 -8.56
C HIS A 203 14.60 -3.46 -9.21
N ALA A 204 13.93 -4.27 -8.43
CA ALA A 204 12.73 -4.98 -8.83
C ALA A 204 11.76 -5.06 -7.65
N GLU A 205 10.50 -4.88 -7.93
CA GLU A 205 9.40 -5.10 -7.00
C GLU A 205 8.77 -6.45 -7.30
N PHE A 206 8.47 -7.20 -6.27
CA PHE A 206 7.79 -8.49 -6.38
C PHE A 206 6.92 -8.74 -5.16
N VAL A 207 6.01 -9.69 -5.31
CA VAL A 207 5.14 -10.15 -4.23
C VAL A 207 5.49 -11.60 -3.92
N SER A 208 5.65 -11.91 -2.66
CA SER A 208 5.94 -13.26 -2.17
C SER A 208 5.03 -13.62 -1.00
N ASP A 209 5.06 -14.89 -0.62
CA ASP A 209 4.37 -15.39 0.58
C ASP A 209 2.88 -15.04 0.66
N PHE A 210 2.15 -15.39 -0.39
CA PHE A 210 0.69 -15.32 -0.39
C PHE A 210 0.12 -16.22 0.73
N GLY A 211 -0.65 -15.60 1.61
CA GLY A 211 -1.33 -16.26 2.72
C GLY A 211 -2.60 -16.98 2.33
#